data_41c3884e7ffc271da56c9e8c374e0398
#
_entry.id   41c3884e7ffc271da56c9e8c374e0398
#
_cell.length_a   1.000
_cell.length_b   1.000
_cell.length_c   1.000
_cell.angle_alpha   90.00
_cell.angle_beta   90.00
_cell.angle_gamma   90.00
#
_symmetry.space_group_name_H-M   'P 1'
#
loop_
_entity.id
_entity.type
_entity.pdbx_description
1 polymer ?
#
loop_
_entity_poly.entity_id
_entity_poly.type
_entity_poly.pdbx_seq_one_letter_code
_entity_poly.pdbx_strand_id
1 'polypeptide(L)'
;MKLTSDFLWGGALAANQCEGAWQEDGRLPASADFLPDAAHGRWNAMLHPGNVLETRYDYYPSREAIDFYHRYKEDIRLLAESGICLLY
;
A
#
# COMPACT_ATOMS: atom_id res chain seq x y z
N MET A 1 14.01 20.63 22.89
CA MET A 1 14.51 19.29 23.27
C MET A 1 15.46 18.80 22.20
N LYS A 2 16.63 18.37 22.60
CA LYS A 2 17.58 17.74 21.69
C LYS A 2 17.40 16.22 21.74
N LEU A 3 17.35 15.61 20.57
CA LEU A 3 17.38 14.16 20.45
C LEU A 3 18.81 13.67 20.57
N THR A 4 18.99 12.49 21.17
CA THR A 4 20.33 11.89 21.30
C THR A 4 20.78 11.33 19.95
N SER A 5 22.10 11.09 19.80
CA SER A 5 22.67 10.53 18.57
C SER A 5 22.24 9.09 18.31
N ASP A 6 21.78 8.38 19.36
CA ASP A 6 21.28 7.01 19.26
C ASP A 6 19.76 6.94 19.07
N PHE A 7 19.10 8.07 18.89
CA PHE A 7 17.67 8.11 18.59
C PHE A 7 17.39 7.45 17.24
N LEU A 8 16.43 6.52 17.23
CA LEU A 8 16.08 5.77 16.02
C LEU A 8 14.86 6.40 15.35
N TRP A 9 15.07 6.88 14.15
CA TRP A 9 13.97 7.39 13.31
C TRP A 9 13.30 6.24 12.59
N GLY A 10 11.98 6.25 12.56
CA GLY A 10 11.23 5.17 11.94
C GLY A 10 10.01 5.66 11.21
N GLY A 11 9.40 4.76 10.46
CA GLY A 11 8.17 4.97 9.74
C GLY A 11 7.37 3.69 9.63
N ALA A 12 6.20 3.79 9.05
CA ALA A 12 5.32 2.64 8.85
C ALA A 12 4.76 2.65 7.42
N LEU A 13 4.58 1.46 6.88
CA LEU A 13 3.91 1.25 5.60
C LEU A 13 2.71 0.34 5.80
N ALA A 14 1.69 0.53 4.99
CA ALA A 14 0.55 -0.38 4.94
C ALA A 14 0.61 -1.20 3.66
N ALA A 15 0.44 -2.51 3.76
CA ALA A 15 0.59 -3.43 2.63
C ALA A 15 -0.28 -3.03 1.44
N ASN A 16 -1.55 -2.73 1.68
CA ASN A 16 -2.48 -2.38 0.61
C ASN A 16 -2.17 -1.04 -0.07
N GLN A 17 -1.32 -0.22 0.55
CA GLN A 17 -0.92 1.08 0.00
C GLN A 17 0.43 1.04 -0.71
N CYS A 18 1.19 -0.02 -0.55
CA CYS A 18 2.55 -0.05 -1.09
C CYS A 18 2.90 -1.29 -1.90
N GLU A 19 2.39 -2.47 -1.58
CA GLU A 19 2.89 -3.71 -2.18
C GLU A 19 2.62 -3.86 -3.67
N GLY A 20 1.40 -3.66 -4.12
CA GLY A 20 1.02 -4.05 -5.48
C GLY A 20 1.06 -5.57 -5.64
N ALA A 21 1.39 -6.03 -6.84
CA ALA A 21 1.58 -7.47 -7.16
C ALA A 21 0.47 -8.36 -6.60
N TRP A 22 -0.76 -7.93 -6.71
CA TRP A 22 -1.90 -8.46 -5.96
C TRP A 22 -2.28 -9.90 -6.28
N GLN A 23 -1.75 -10.47 -7.36
CA GLN A 23 -1.99 -11.87 -7.77
C GLN A 23 -0.69 -12.67 -7.92
N GLU A 24 0.46 -12.14 -7.50
CA GLU A 24 1.74 -12.82 -7.66
C GLU A 24 2.06 -13.74 -6.47
N ASP A 25 2.90 -14.73 -6.70
CA ASP A 25 3.42 -15.68 -5.71
C ASP A 25 2.33 -16.37 -4.89
N GLY A 26 1.19 -16.67 -5.52
CA GLY A 26 0.10 -17.39 -4.87
C GLY A 26 -0.73 -16.54 -3.91
N ARG A 27 -0.54 -15.21 -3.91
CA ARG A 27 -1.31 -14.31 -3.07
C ARG A 27 -2.78 -14.35 -3.46
N LEU A 28 -3.65 -14.49 -2.47
CA LEU A 28 -5.08 -14.35 -2.67
C LEU A 28 -5.50 -12.89 -2.52
N PRO A 29 -6.53 -12.44 -3.26
CA PRO A 29 -7.00 -11.07 -3.16
C PRO A 29 -7.51 -10.73 -1.76
N ALA A 30 -7.24 -9.50 -1.33
CA ALA A 30 -7.80 -8.92 -0.11
C ALA A 30 -8.94 -7.96 -0.46
N SER A 31 -9.72 -7.56 0.53
CA SER A 31 -10.84 -6.63 0.32
C SER A 31 -10.37 -5.31 -0.31
N ALA A 32 -9.20 -4.80 0.07
CA ALA A 32 -8.65 -3.57 -0.47
C ALA A 32 -8.38 -3.64 -1.98
N ASP A 33 -8.12 -4.83 -2.52
CA ASP A 33 -7.85 -5.02 -3.96
C ASP A 33 -9.09 -4.80 -4.83
N PHE A 34 -10.26 -4.75 -4.22
CA PHE A 34 -11.54 -4.52 -4.90
C PHE A 34 -12.10 -3.12 -4.65
N LEU A 35 -11.35 -2.24 -3.97
CA LEU A 35 -11.78 -0.87 -3.73
C LEU A 35 -11.20 0.07 -4.79
N PRO A 36 -12.06 0.81 -5.53
CA PRO A 36 -11.60 1.84 -6.46
C PRO A 36 -11.12 3.08 -5.72
N ASP A 37 -10.53 4.00 -6.45
CA ASP A 37 -10.19 5.32 -5.91
C ASP A 37 -11.44 6.24 -5.84
N ALA A 38 -11.25 7.45 -5.28
CA ALA A 38 -12.35 8.40 -5.11
C ALA A 38 -12.99 8.81 -6.44
N ALA A 39 -12.18 8.98 -7.49
CA ALA A 39 -12.65 9.40 -8.80
C ALA A 39 -13.42 8.29 -9.54
N HIS A 40 -13.20 7.02 -9.18
CA HIS A 40 -13.75 5.86 -9.88
C HIS A 40 -14.79 5.08 -9.06
N GLY A 41 -15.28 5.66 -7.97
CA GLY A 41 -16.43 5.11 -7.27
C GLY A 41 -16.18 4.51 -5.90
N ARG A 42 -15.12 4.92 -5.19
CA ARG A 42 -14.82 4.42 -3.82
C ARG A 42 -16.00 4.57 -2.87
N TRP A 43 -16.67 5.71 -2.89
CA TRP A 43 -17.80 5.96 -2.01
C TRP A 43 -18.97 5.03 -2.31
N ASN A 44 -19.25 4.78 -3.59
CA ASN A 44 -20.28 3.82 -3.98
C ASN A 44 -19.95 2.41 -3.49
N ALA A 45 -18.69 1.99 -3.64
CA ALA A 45 -18.24 0.69 -3.17
C ALA A 45 -18.34 0.56 -1.65
N MET A 46 -17.99 1.59 -0.90
CA MET A 46 -18.06 1.58 0.57
C MET A 46 -19.49 1.58 1.09
N LEU A 47 -20.42 2.27 0.39
CA LEU A 47 -21.83 2.32 0.78
C LEU A 47 -22.58 1.03 0.40
N HIS A 48 -22.09 0.28 -0.57
CA HIS A 48 -22.71 -0.95 -1.07
C HIS A 48 -21.70 -2.10 -1.11
N PRO A 49 -21.18 -2.52 0.05
CA PRO A 49 -20.11 -3.54 0.09
C PRO A 49 -20.52 -4.89 -0.48
N GLY A 50 -21.81 -5.22 -0.45
CA GLY A 50 -22.31 -6.47 -1.03
C GLY A 50 -22.17 -6.54 -2.55
N ASN A 51 -22.01 -5.41 -3.23
CA ASN A 51 -21.91 -5.33 -4.69
C ASN A 51 -20.48 -5.16 -5.19
N VAL A 52 -19.50 -5.09 -4.30
CA VAL A 52 -18.10 -4.78 -4.65
C VAL A 52 -17.52 -5.80 -5.63
N LEU A 53 -17.83 -7.07 -5.44
CA LEU A 53 -17.32 -8.14 -6.32
C LEU A 53 -18.05 -8.21 -7.66
N GLU A 54 -19.30 -7.77 -7.72
CA GLU A 54 -20.12 -7.81 -8.92
C GLU A 54 -19.92 -6.58 -9.81
N THR A 55 -19.55 -5.44 -9.23
CA THR A 55 -19.33 -4.20 -9.95
C THR A 55 -17.88 -4.08 -10.36
N ARG A 56 -17.64 -3.83 -11.65
CA ARG A 56 -16.31 -3.59 -12.16
C ARG A 56 -16.04 -2.10 -12.24
N TYR A 57 -14.92 -1.66 -11.64
CA TYR A 57 -14.48 -0.28 -11.66
C TYR A 57 -13.28 -0.12 -12.61
N ASP A 58 -13.01 1.11 -13.05
CA ASP A 58 -11.97 1.37 -14.04
C ASP A 58 -10.56 1.28 -13.45
N TYR A 59 -10.41 1.55 -12.15
CA TYR A 59 -9.09 1.55 -11.52
C TYR A 59 -9.16 1.11 -10.06
N TYR A 60 -8.21 0.27 -9.68
CA TYR A 60 -8.07 -0.25 -8.32
C TYR A 60 -6.65 0.06 -7.80
N PRO A 61 -6.49 1.14 -7.01
CA PRO A 61 -5.16 1.60 -6.61
C PRO A 61 -4.28 0.56 -5.91
N SER A 62 -4.87 -0.29 -5.05
CA SER A 62 -4.10 -1.27 -4.29
C SER A 62 -3.47 -2.37 -5.14
N ARG A 63 -3.98 -2.61 -6.34
CA ARG A 63 -3.43 -3.64 -7.23
C ARG A 63 -2.05 -3.29 -7.74
N GLU A 64 -1.76 -2.01 -7.87
CA GLU A 64 -0.46 -1.51 -8.28
C GLU A 64 0.28 -0.83 -7.13
N ALA A 65 -0.41 0.05 -6.41
CA ALA A 65 0.14 0.86 -5.33
C ALA A 65 1.44 1.55 -5.77
N ILE A 66 2.50 1.49 -4.97
CA ILE A 66 3.83 2.00 -5.37
C ILE A 66 4.74 0.87 -5.84
N ASP A 67 4.18 -0.30 -6.08
CA ASP A 67 4.89 -1.48 -6.57
C ASP A 67 6.05 -1.91 -5.67
N PHE A 68 5.85 -1.82 -4.36
CA PHE A 68 6.88 -2.14 -3.37
C PHE A 68 7.35 -3.59 -3.46
N TYR A 69 6.47 -4.49 -3.85
CA TYR A 69 6.81 -5.90 -4.02
C TYR A 69 8.00 -6.09 -4.97
N HIS A 70 8.03 -5.34 -6.09
CA HIS A 70 9.12 -5.42 -7.06
C HIS A 70 10.27 -4.45 -6.77
N ARG A 71 10.04 -3.41 -5.95
CA ARG A 71 10.96 -2.30 -5.75
C ARG A 71 11.50 -2.18 -4.34
N TYR A 72 11.16 -3.09 -3.45
CA TYR A 72 11.45 -2.94 -2.02
C TYR A 72 12.95 -2.74 -1.73
N LYS A 73 13.83 -3.37 -2.48
CA LYS A 73 15.28 -3.25 -2.24
C LYS A 73 15.77 -1.82 -2.45
N GLU A 74 15.34 -1.19 -3.53
CA GLU A 74 15.70 0.20 -3.82
C GLU A 74 15.02 1.16 -2.85
N ASP A 75 13.73 0.93 -2.57
CA ASP A 75 12.98 1.79 -1.67
C ASP A 75 13.56 1.75 -0.25
N ILE A 76 13.93 0.58 0.24
CA ILE A 76 14.58 0.43 1.55
C ILE A 76 15.94 1.15 1.56
N ARG A 77 16.70 1.04 0.48
CA ARG A 77 17.98 1.75 0.35
C ARG A 77 17.79 3.26 0.45
N LEU A 78 16.79 3.80 -0.25
CA LEU A 78 16.47 5.23 -0.22
C LEU A 78 16.04 5.68 1.18
N LEU A 79 15.23 4.88 1.87
CA LEU A 79 14.82 5.17 3.24
C LEU A 79 16.03 5.16 4.19
N ALA A 80 16.94 4.20 4.04
CA ALA A 80 18.16 4.13 4.85
C ALA A 80 19.05 5.35 4.61
N GLU A 81 19.21 5.78 3.37
CA GLU A 81 19.98 6.98 3.02
C GLU A 81 19.34 8.25 3.61
N SER A 82 18.05 8.26 3.81
CA SER A 82 17.31 9.38 4.43
C SER A 82 17.41 9.39 5.96
N GLY A 83 18.07 8.38 6.57
CA GLY A 83 18.21 8.29 8.02
C GLY A 83 17.12 7.49 8.72
N ILE A 84 16.25 6.82 7.98
CA ILE A 84 15.22 5.94 8.55
C ILE A 84 15.87 4.63 8.97
N CYS A 85 15.78 4.30 10.26
CA CYS A 85 16.38 3.11 10.85
C CYS A 85 15.38 1.98 11.08
N LEU A 86 14.10 2.32 11.24
CA LEU A 86 13.04 1.37 11.54
C LEU A 86 11.93 1.51 10.52
N LEU A 87 11.47 0.38 9.98
CA LEU A 87 10.32 0.33 9.09
C LEU A 87 9.33 -0.70 9.62
N TYR A 88 8.15 -0.22 9.92
CA TYR A 88 7.08 -1.04 10.48
C TYR A 88 6.00 -1.31 9.45
#